data_70bc3765ab4e3b57c2a40489e564b9d4
#
_entry.id   70bc3765ab4e3b57c2a40489e564b9d4
#
_cell.length_a   1.000
_cell.length_b   1.000
_cell.length_c   1.000
_cell.angle_alpha   90.00
_cell.angle_beta   90.00
_cell.angle_gamma   90.00
#
_symmetry.space_group_name_H-M   'P 1'
#
loop_
_entity.id
_entity.type
_entity.pdbx_description
1 polymer ?
#
loop_
_entity_poly.entity_id
_entity_poly.type
_entity_poly.pdbx_seq_one_letter_code
_entity_poly.pdbx_strand_id
1 'polypeptide(L)'
;MNAAATSETQVELDSTILKLKQGAQDLKAMSLKQRRQLIDACAANIPDFAQQWVEVTCNAKQVSLTQPAAAEEILAGPATLLRYLRLLSRLFQDVEQAGTPQLPGSPRCNQIGRTCVPILPVRSLFDPLIFRGLSAEVWLNPEHDEHDLFAELPSDQNTLGNGKIAGVLGAGNVSAIPATDMLYKIFHDGEVVLLKLNPVNEYLYSTFTSVFAPLIEKQLLQILRGGNEVGKAIVNHPEINSLHVTGSHHTHDAIVWGGNADERANRMANNDPLVNKPITSELGNVTPWIVVPGKYTNRQLQSQAEHVAASIVNNASFNCVATKMIVTSSDWPQRSDFLARVETLLKNIPPRHAYYPGARERFERANAGREIAISSPALPWTLIQNTDPKSTAHLFQEESFVCVCAETMLPGSDPVEFLNAAVEFVNDKLFGTLCATITAPNSFENQETLALEKAISKLRYGSVCVNQWAGVVYGLMTPPWGGHPSSDLKSPQSGIGHVHNTFCLKNFEKTVLRGPLCSQPKPVWFHSHKTATQVGWSLLKLYDKPSITRLPRLFFHALRG
;
A
#
# COMPACT_ATOMS: atom_id res chain seq x y z
N MET A 1 -37.89 8.37 -12.33
CA MET A 1 -36.95 9.08 -11.42
C MET A 1 -35.47 9.02 -11.84
N ASN A 2 -35.02 8.08 -12.69
CA ASN A 2 -33.58 7.94 -13.02
C ASN A 2 -33.02 8.94 -14.08
N ALA A 3 -33.81 9.47 -14.98
CA ALA A 3 -33.30 10.32 -16.07
C ALA A 3 -32.95 11.77 -15.63
N ALA A 4 -33.71 12.36 -14.69
CA ALA A 4 -33.45 13.69 -14.18
C ALA A 4 -32.21 13.73 -13.26
N ALA A 5 -32.04 12.73 -12.38
CA ALA A 5 -30.88 12.60 -11.50
C ALA A 5 -29.56 12.36 -12.28
N THR A 6 -29.63 11.65 -13.39
CA THR A 6 -28.48 11.47 -14.30
C THR A 6 -28.12 12.77 -15.05
N SER A 7 -29.08 13.61 -15.36
CA SER A 7 -28.86 14.90 -16.02
C SER A 7 -28.17 15.92 -15.10
N GLU A 8 -28.58 16.04 -13.83
CA GLU A 8 -27.96 16.94 -12.86
C GLU A 8 -26.51 16.53 -12.54
N THR A 9 -26.26 15.23 -12.34
CA THR A 9 -24.91 14.71 -12.11
C THR A 9 -23.99 14.98 -13.32
N GLN A 10 -24.50 14.87 -14.54
CA GLN A 10 -23.70 15.14 -15.76
C GLN A 10 -23.36 16.64 -15.86
N VAL A 11 -24.30 17.54 -15.61
CA VAL A 11 -24.07 19.00 -15.66
C VAL A 11 -23.04 19.43 -14.60
N GLU A 12 -23.11 18.86 -13.38
CA GLU A 12 -22.12 19.11 -12.34
C GLU A 12 -20.73 18.60 -12.74
N LEU A 13 -20.66 17.41 -13.31
CA LEU A 13 -19.42 16.81 -13.79
C LEU A 13 -18.78 17.66 -14.90
N ASP A 14 -19.57 18.06 -15.92
CA ASP A 14 -19.09 18.88 -17.04
C ASP A 14 -18.53 20.24 -16.53
N SER A 15 -19.23 20.89 -15.59
CA SER A 15 -18.75 22.14 -15.00
C SER A 15 -17.45 21.97 -14.20
N THR A 16 -17.33 20.86 -13.49
CA THR A 16 -16.13 20.48 -12.74
C THR A 16 -14.93 20.22 -13.67
N ILE A 17 -15.17 19.51 -14.76
CA ILE A 17 -14.15 19.23 -15.78
C ILE A 17 -13.69 20.50 -16.49
N LEU A 18 -14.59 21.45 -16.73
CA LEU A 18 -14.21 22.73 -17.32
C LEU A 18 -13.19 23.49 -16.46
N LYS A 19 -13.35 23.48 -15.12
CA LYS A 19 -12.35 24.05 -14.20
C LYS A 19 -11.00 23.33 -14.32
N LEU A 20 -11.02 22.00 -14.35
CA LEU A 20 -9.80 21.20 -14.47
C LEU A 20 -9.08 21.45 -15.81
N LYS A 21 -9.79 21.70 -16.91
CA LYS A 21 -9.16 22.06 -18.19
C LYS A 21 -8.33 23.34 -18.08
N GLN A 22 -8.82 24.34 -17.36
CA GLN A 22 -8.05 25.55 -17.11
C GLN A 22 -6.83 25.26 -16.24
N GLY A 23 -7.02 24.53 -15.14
CA GLY A 23 -5.92 24.11 -14.25
C GLY A 23 -4.84 23.28 -14.96
N ALA A 24 -5.23 22.47 -15.95
CA ALA A 24 -4.29 21.67 -16.74
C ALA A 24 -3.35 22.54 -17.57
N GLN A 25 -3.83 23.64 -18.14
CA GLN A 25 -2.97 24.59 -18.85
C GLN A 25 -2.03 25.32 -17.87
N ASP A 26 -2.55 25.70 -16.70
CA ASP A 26 -1.76 26.35 -15.68
C ASP A 26 -0.66 25.42 -15.13
N LEU A 27 -0.99 24.14 -14.86
CA LEU A 27 -0.02 23.14 -14.40
C LEU A 27 1.13 22.94 -15.40
N LYS A 28 0.80 22.91 -16.70
CA LYS A 28 1.79 22.80 -17.78
C LYS A 28 2.81 23.95 -17.74
N ALA A 29 2.36 25.17 -17.46
CA ALA A 29 3.21 26.37 -17.41
C ALA A 29 3.98 26.52 -16.09
N MET A 30 3.69 25.69 -15.06
CA MET A 30 4.34 25.81 -13.76
C MET A 30 5.76 25.27 -13.78
N SER A 31 6.70 26.07 -13.29
CA SER A 31 8.07 25.63 -12.97
C SER A 31 8.10 24.63 -11.81
N LEU A 32 9.20 23.87 -11.70
CA LEU A 32 9.44 22.94 -10.58
C LEU A 32 9.30 23.65 -9.23
N LYS A 33 9.82 24.88 -9.11
CA LYS A 33 9.70 25.72 -7.91
C LYS A 33 8.25 26.02 -7.54
N GLN A 34 7.41 26.38 -8.50
CA GLN A 34 5.98 26.66 -8.26
C GLN A 34 5.23 25.40 -7.83
N ARG A 35 5.52 24.26 -8.46
CA ARG A 35 4.95 22.95 -8.04
C ARG A 35 5.37 22.59 -6.62
N ARG A 36 6.65 22.77 -6.26
CA ARG A 36 7.15 22.59 -4.90
C ARG A 36 6.45 23.48 -3.88
N GLN A 37 6.19 24.74 -4.21
CA GLN A 37 5.44 25.65 -3.34
C GLN A 37 4.02 25.15 -3.04
N LEU A 38 3.34 24.55 -4.02
CA LEU A 38 2.02 23.93 -3.80
C LEU A 38 2.11 22.69 -2.89
N ILE A 39 3.12 21.85 -3.08
CA ILE A 39 3.41 20.71 -2.20
C ILE A 39 3.61 21.18 -0.76
N ASP A 40 4.45 22.21 -0.57
CA ASP A 40 4.75 22.77 0.75
C ASP A 40 3.51 23.42 1.40
N ALA A 41 2.66 24.09 0.61
CA ALA A 41 1.41 24.67 1.09
C ALA A 41 0.42 23.57 1.57
N CYS A 42 0.25 22.48 0.81
CA CYS A 42 -0.54 21.34 1.26
C CYS A 42 0.03 20.69 2.52
N ALA A 43 1.36 20.54 2.59
CA ALA A 43 2.02 19.99 3.77
C ALA A 43 1.83 20.87 5.02
N ALA A 44 1.80 22.19 4.86
CA ALA A 44 1.57 23.14 5.95
C ALA A 44 0.15 23.04 6.55
N ASN A 45 -0.85 22.65 5.74
CA ASN A 45 -2.23 22.51 6.21
C ASN A 45 -2.45 21.22 7.04
N ILE A 46 -1.65 20.16 6.84
CA ILE A 46 -1.90 18.86 7.50
C ILE A 46 -1.95 18.95 9.03
N PRO A 47 -1.01 19.61 9.71
CA PRO A 47 -1.03 19.69 11.18
C PRO A 47 -2.31 20.29 11.74
N ASP A 48 -2.90 21.27 11.06
CA ASP A 48 -4.11 21.96 11.50
C ASP A 48 -5.36 21.08 11.39
N PHE A 49 -5.39 20.17 10.42
CA PHE A 49 -6.53 19.27 10.17
C PHE A 49 -6.28 17.82 10.62
N ALA A 50 -5.08 17.47 11.10
CA ALA A 50 -4.74 16.10 11.47
C ALA A 50 -5.62 15.53 12.58
N GLN A 51 -5.97 16.35 13.59
CA GLN A 51 -6.83 15.90 14.69
C GLN A 51 -8.24 15.57 14.18
N GLN A 52 -8.83 16.46 13.40
CA GLN A 52 -10.14 16.24 12.78
C GLN A 52 -10.12 15.00 11.87
N TRP A 53 -9.07 14.85 11.06
CA TRP A 53 -8.89 13.68 10.18
C TRP A 53 -8.95 12.37 10.97
N VAL A 54 -8.16 12.26 12.03
CA VAL A 54 -8.12 11.05 12.87
C VAL A 54 -9.46 10.81 13.58
N GLU A 55 -10.11 11.86 14.07
CA GLU A 55 -11.41 11.78 14.75
C GLU A 55 -12.52 11.26 13.82
N VAL A 56 -12.66 11.85 12.63
CA VAL A 56 -13.70 11.40 11.69
C VAL A 56 -13.46 9.99 11.18
N THR A 57 -12.18 9.61 11.01
CA THR A 57 -11.80 8.25 10.58
C THR A 57 -12.05 7.23 11.69
N CYS A 58 -11.63 7.52 12.91
CA CYS A 58 -11.88 6.65 14.06
C CYS A 58 -13.39 6.48 14.33
N ASN A 59 -14.16 7.56 14.21
CA ASN A 59 -15.62 7.50 14.36
C ASN A 59 -16.25 6.60 13.29
N ALA A 60 -15.88 6.77 12.02
CA ALA A 60 -16.40 5.95 10.92
C ALA A 60 -16.07 4.45 11.09
N LYS A 61 -14.91 4.13 11.63
CA LYS A 61 -14.45 2.75 11.88
C LYS A 61 -14.79 2.23 13.29
N GLN A 62 -15.48 3.02 14.11
CA GLN A 62 -15.82 2.71 15.51
C GLN A 62 -14.60 2.33 16.36
N VAL A 63 -13.51 3.08 16.20
CA VAL A 63 -12.28 2.97 16.99
C VAL A 63 -12.23 4.11 18.01
N SER A 64 -12.07 3.78 19.30
CA SER A 64 -11.87 4.82 20.32
C SER A 64 -10.49 5.47 20.16
N LEU A 65 -10.43 6.80 20.24
CA LEU A 65 -9.18 7.57 20.19
C LEU A 65 -8.16 7.20 21.30
N THR A 66 -8.63 6.57 22.37
CA THR A 66 -7.78 6.11 23.48
C THR A 66 -7.22 4.71 23.28
N GLN A 67 -7.72 3.95 22.30
CA GLN A 67 -7.23 2.61 22.00
C GLN A 67 -5.94 2.65 21.17
N PRO A 68 -5.03 1.68 21.32
CA PRO A 68 -3.84 1.57 20.48
C PRO A 68 -4.14 1.54 18.97
N ALA A 69 -5.28 0.97 18.59
CA ALA A 69 -5.73 0.91 17.19
C ALA A 69 -5.93 2.30 16.54
N ALA A 70 -6.18 3.36 17.31
CA ALA A 70 -6.24 4.72 16.78
C ALA A 70 -4.89 5.20 16.20
N ALA A 71 -3.77 4.59 16.61
CA ALA A 71 -2.46 4.86 16.04
C ALA A 71 -2.39 4.51 14.54
N GLU A 72 -3.15 3.52 14.09
CA GLU A 72 -3.23 3.14 12.67
C GLU A 72 -3.75 4.32 11.83
N GLU A 73 -4.76 5.05 12.33
CA GLU A 73 -5.36 6.18 11.63
C GLU A 73 -4.46 7.43 11.64
N ILE A 74 -3.61 7.58 12.65
CA ILE A 74 -2.59 8.63 12.69
C ILE A 74 -1.47 8.31 11.70
N LEU A 75 -0.96 7.07 11.75
CA LEU A 75 0.20 6.62 11.00
C LEU A 75 -0.12 6.43 9.51
N ALA A 76 -1.23 5.76 9.17
CA ALA A 76 -1.65 5.51 7.79
C ALA A 76 -2.60 6.61 7.25
N GLY A 77 -2.68 7.73 7.91
CA GLY A 77 -3.42 8.93 7.53
C GLY A 77 -2.47 10.14 7.43
N PRO A 78 -2.66 11.14 8.32
CA PRO A 78 -1.94 12.42 8.20
C PRO A 78 -0.42 12.30 8.35
N ALA A 79 0.12 11.35 9.14
CA ALA A 79 1.57 11.23 9.31
C ALA A 79 2.26 10.72 8.03
N THR A 80 1.71 9.69 7.39
CA THR A 80 2.21 9.15 6.14
C THR A 80 2.08 10.16 5.00
N LEU A 81 0.93 10.86 4.91
CA LEU A 81 0.73 11.89 3.90
C LEU A 81 1.73 13.05 4.07
N LEU A 82 1.95 13.52 5.28
CA LEU A 82 2.92 14.58 5.54
C LEU A 82 4.35 14.14 5.19
N ARG A 83 4.71 12.89 5.51
CA ARG A 83 5.98 12.32 5.05
C ARG A 83 6.09 12.33 3.54
N TYR A 84 5.05 11.90 2.83
CA TYR A 84 5.03 11.87 1.36
C TYR A 84 5.23 13.27 0.77
N LEU A 85 4.49 14.27 1.23
CA LEU A 85 4.64 15.65 0.76
C LEU A 85 6.04 16.22 1.04
N ARG A 86 6.64 15.92 2.20
CA ARG A 86 8.02 16.33 2.50
C ARG A 86 9.05 15.67 1.57
N LEU A 87 8.84 14.40 1.24
CA LEU A 87 9.69 13.69 0.28
C LEU A 87 9.52 14.21 -1.14
N LEU A 88 8.28 14.49 -1.57
CA LEU A 88 8.00 15.15 -2.85
C LEU A 88 8.65 16.54 -2.94
N SER A 89 8.48 17.37 -1.92
CA SER A 89 9.12 18.71 -1.88
C SER A 89 10.63 18.60 -2.05
N ARG A 90 11.25 17.60 -1.39
CA ARG A 90 12.68 17.34 -1.52
C ARG A 90 13.04 16.85 -2.92
N LEU A 91 12.29 15.94 -3.51
CA LEU A 91 12.48 15.49 -4.89
C LEU A 91 12.54 16.69 -5.85
N PHE A 92 11.54 17.58 -5.77
CA PHE A 92 11.50 18.76 -6.62
C PHE A 92 12.66 19.72 -6.36
N GLN A 93 13.10 19.85 -5.11
CA GLN A 93 14.27 20.63 -4.76
C GLN A 93 15.56 20.02 -5.34
N ASP A 94 15.75 18.70 -5.21
CA ASP A 94 16.92 18.00 -5.72
C ASP A 94 17.02 18.14 -7.24
N VAL A 95 15.91 17.96 -7.96
CA VAL A 95 15.86 18.10 -9.43
C VAL A 95 16.08 19.57 -9.86
N GLU A 96 15.52 20.55 -9.14
CA GLU A 96 15.75 21.98 -9.40
C GLU A 96 17.23 22.36 -9.23
N GLN A 97 17.94 21.77 -8.26
CA GLN A 97 19.31 22.11 -7.91
C GLN A 97 20.37 21.28 -8.65
N ALA A 98 20.12 20.01 -8.87
CA ALA A 98 21.09 19.04 -9.38
C ALA A 98 20.67 18.32 -10.67
N GLY A 99 19.47 18.61 -11.19
CA GLY A 99 18.92 17.95 -12.38
C GLY A 99 18.35 16.54 -12.13
N THR A 100 18.70 15.90 -11.01
CA THR A 100 18.28 14.54 -10.66
C THR A 100 18.00 14.39 -9.17
N PRO A 101 17.13 13.44 -8.78
CA PRO A 101 16.93 13.08 -7.38
C PRO A 101 18.23 12.64 -6.73
N GLN A 102 18.40 12.93 -5.43
CA GLN A 102 19.58 12.58 -4.67
C GLN A 102 19.35 11.33 -3.83
N LEU A 103 19.87 10.19 -4.28
CA LEU A 103 19.78 8.92 -3.58
C LEU A 103 20.50 8.93 -2.23
N PRO A 104 20.07 8.14 -1.24
CA PRO A 104 20.75 8.03 0.05
C PRO A 104 22.11 7.32 -0.01
N GLY A 105 22.37 6.58 -1.07
CA GLY A 105 23.63 5.88 -1.33
C GLY A 105 23.76 5.51 -2.80
N SER A 106 24.94 5.06 -3.20
CA SER A 106 25.17 4.61 -4.58
C SER A 106 24.49 3.28 -4.85
N PRO A 107 23.96 3.07 -6.07
CA PRO A 107 23.53 1.75 -6.53
C PRO A 107 24.65 0.71 -6.38
N ARG A 108 24.28 -0.54 -6.20
CA ARG A 108 25.22 -1.66 -6.06
C ARG A 108 24.67 -2.92 -6.74
N CYS A 109 25.54 -3.79 -7.19
CA CYS A 109 25.15 -5.14 -7.59
C CYS A 109 25.08 -6.05 -6.36
N ASN A 110 24.04 -6.87 -6.29
CA ASN A 110 23.95 -7.95 -5.32
C ASN A 110 24.65 -9.23 -5.81
N GLN A 111 24.61 -10.32 -5.02
CA GLN A 111 25.31 -11.59 -5.34
C GLN A 111 24.79 -12.30 -6.60
N ILE A 112 23.57 -11.96 -7.07
CA ILE A 112 22.99 -12.51 -8.30
C ILE A 112 23.12 -11.57 -9.49
N GLY A 113 23.91 -10.48 -9.37
CA GLY A 113 24.16 -9.55 -10.46
C GLY A 113 23.03 -8.53 -10.71
N ARG A 114 22.09 -8.34 -9.76
CA ARG A 114 21.02 -7.35 -9.89
C ARG A 114 21.46 -6.00 -9.36
N THR A 115 21.15 -4.95 -10.11
CA THR A 115 21.34 -3.58 -9.64
C THR A 115 20.31 -3.23 -8.57
N CYS A 116 20.79 -2.87 -7.40
CA CYS A 116 20.00 -2.52 -6.22
C CYS A 116 20.23 -1.05 -5.88
N VAL A 117 19.16 -0.26 -5.87
CA VAL A 117 19.18 1.17 -5.57
C VAL A 117 18.71 1.40 -4.14
N PRO A 118 19.56 1.88 -3.22
CA PRO A 118 19.16 2.12 -1.83
C PRO A 118 18.15 3.27 -1.76
N ILE A 119 17.08 3.07 -0.96
CA ILE A 119 16.00 4.06 -0.79
C ILE A 119 15.65 4.33 0.68
N LEU A 120 16.21 3.56 1.62
CA LEU A 120 16.04 3.73 3.06
C LEU A 120 17.32 3.38 3.80
N PRO A 121 17.73 4.16 4.83
CA PRO A 121 17.12 5.44 5.26
C PRO A 121 17.37 6.56 4.24
N VAL A 122 16.46 7.53 4.14
CA VAL A 122 16.67 8.68 3.26
C VAL A 122 17.76 9.60 3.84
N ARG A 123 18.30 10.52 3.01
CA ARG A 123 19.28 11.52 3.44
C ARG A 123 18.64 12.52 4.42
N SER A 124 18.52 12.11 5.69
CA SER A 124 17.92 12.88 6.78
C SER A 124 18.62 12.52 8.08
N LEU A 125 18.69 13.47 9.02
CA LEU A 125 19.18 13.22 10.36
C LEU A 125 18.26 12.31 11.18
N PHE A 126 16.99 12.18 10.78
CA PHE A 126 15.97 11.52 11.58
C PHE A 126 15.64 10.11 11.06
N ASP A 127 15.63 9.90 9.77
CA ASP A 127 15.26 8.60 9.16
C ASP A 127 16.11 7.43 9.68
N PRO A 128 17.46 7.52 9.79
CA PRO A 128 18.26 6.43 10.33
C PRO A 128 17.92 6.06 11.78
N LEU A 129 17.35 7.01 12.52
CA LEU A 129 16.93 6.81 13.90
C LEU A 129 15.52 6.21 14.00
N ILE A 130 14.60 6.69 13.16
CA ILE A 130 13.20 6.23 13.10
C ILE A 130 13.13 4.81 12.55
N PHE A 131 13.88 4.52 11.49
CA PHE A 131 13.91 3.22 10.80
C PHE A 131 15.14 2.39 11.17
N ARG A 132 15.59 2.50 12.43
CA ARG A 132 16.78 1.79 12.92
C ARG A 132 16.66 0.29 12.70
N GLY A 133 17.68 -0.29 12.04
CA GLY A 133 17.75 -1.71 11.72
C GLY A 133 16.96 -2.12 10.47
N LEU A 134 16.26 -1.17 9.83
CA LEU A 134 15.62 -1.40 8.54
C LEU A 134 16.49 -0.86 7.41
N SER A 135 16.50 -1.59 6.30
CA SER A 135 17.04 -1.12 5.02
C SER A 135 16.08 -1.48 3.90
N ALA A 136 15.95 -0.58 2.92
CA ALA A 136 15.17 -0.87 1.73
C ALA A 136 15.92 -0.44 0.48
N GLU A 137 15.76 -1.25 -0.55
CA GLU A 137 16.34 -1.03 -1.87
C GLU A 137 15.34 -1.38 -2.96
N VAL A 138 15.46 -0.74 -4.09
CA VAL A 138 14.71 -1.05 -5.31
C VAL A 138 15.62 -1.85 -6.22
N TRP A 139 15.16 -3.03 -6.64
CA TRP A 139 15.86 -3.87 -7.61
C TRP A 139 15.40 -3.53 -9.02
N LEU A 140 16.35 -3.23 -9.90
CA LEU A 140 16.05 -2.94 -11.29
C LEU A 140 15.72 -4.24 -12.06
N ASN A 141 15.04 -4.12 -13.17
CA ASN A 141 14.90 -5.21 -14.12
C ASN A 141 16.27 -5.72 -14.56
N PRO A 142 16.43 -7.02 -14.87
CA PRO A 142 17.75 -7.63 -15.17
C PRO A 142 18.52 -6.96 -16.30
N GLU A 143 17.81 -6.35 -17.24
CA GLU A 143 18.36 -5.74 -18.45
C GLU A 143 18.82 -4.29 -18.25
N HIS A 144 18.63 -3.72 -17.04
CA HIS A 144 18.91 -2.33 -16.72
C HIS A 144 19.96 -2.19 -15.62
N ASP A 145 20.75 -1.16 -15.74
CA ASP A 145 21.82 -0.81 -14.83
C ASP A 145 21.67 0.61 -14.23
N GLU A 146 22.74 1.10 -13.58
CA GLU A 146 22.77 2.40 -12.93
C GLU A 146 22.83 3.61 -13.87
N HIS A 147 22.97 3.42 -15.18
CA HIS A 147 23.13 4.53 -16.12
C HIS A 147 21.80 5.16 -16.52
N ASP A 148 20.66 4.48 -16.29
CA ASP A 148 19.33 4.96 -16.66
C ASP A 148 18.31 4.78 -15.54
N LEU A 149 18.57 5.44 -14.40
CA LEU A 149 17.81 5.26 -13.15
C LEU A 149 16.53 6.06 -13.06
N PHE A 150 16.52 7.30 -13.61
CA PHE A 150 15.50 8.26 -13.27
C PHE A 150 14.53 8.52 -14.42
N ALA A 151 13.24 8.57 -14.09
CA ALA A 151 12.25 9.16 -14.97
C ALA A 151 12.30 10.69 -14.90
N GLU A 152 11.95 11.35 -16.00
CA GLU A 152 11.83 12.80 -16.03
C GLU A 152 10.59 13.27 -15.27
N LEU A 153 10.71 14.37 -14.52
CA LEU A 153 9.55 15.04 -13.96
C LEU A 153 8.93 15.98 -15.00
N PRO A 154 7.59 16.10 -15.02
CA PRO A 154 6.92 17.11 -15.83
C PRO A 154 7.38 18.52 -15.46
N SER A 155 7.78 19.34 -16.43
CA SER A 155 8.23 20.71 -16.24
C SER A 155 7.79 21.58 -17.43
N ASP A 156 7.99 22.89 -17.31
CA ASP A 156 7.82 23.85 -18.40
C ASP A 156 8.75 23.60 -19.60
N GLN A 157 9.85 22.86 -19.37
CA GLN A 157 10.83 22.51 -20.42
C GLN A 157 10.53 21.19 -21.12
N ASN A 158 9.72 20.31 -20.51
CA ASN A 158 9.31 19.07 -21.12
C ASN A 158 7.77 18.94 -21.16
N THR A 159 7.27 18.16 -22.09
CA THR A 159 5.85 18.08 -22.41
C THR A 159 5.14 16.89 -21.76
N LEU A 160 5.73 16.23 -20.76
CA LEU A 160 5.10 15.14 -20.05
C LEU A 160 3.84 15.64 -19.30
N GLY A 161 2.72 14.93 -19.41
CA GLY A 161 1.48 15.25 -18.71
C GLY A 161 0.67 16.44 -19.27
N ASN A 162 0.90 16.84 -20.51
CA ASN A 162 0.37 18.07 -21.10
C ASN A 162 -1.15 18.17 -21.20
N GLY A 163 -1.74 19.01 -20.33
CA GLY A 163 -3.15 19.38 -20.41
C GLY A 163 -4.12 18.23 -20.14
N LYS A 164 -3.66 17.14 -19.55
CA LYS A 164 -4.45 15.93 -19.30
C LYS A 164 -5.18 15.99 -17.96
N ILE A 165 -6.33 15.34 -17.93
CA ILE A 165 -7.15 15.16 -16.72
C ILE A 165 -7.17 13.67 -16.38
N ALA A 166 -6.72 13.32 -15.17
CA ALA A 166 -6.83 11.99 -14.62
C ALA A 166 -8.10 11.83 -13.78
N GLY A 167 -8.86 10.77 -14.02
CA GLY A 167 -9.92 10.31 -13.13
C GLY A 167 -9.35 9.34 -12.10
N VAL A 168 -9.37 9.71 -10.81
CA VAL A 168 -8.88 8.86 -9.72
C VAL A 168 -10.07 8.32 -8.92
N LEU A 169 -10.28 7.00 -8.97
CA LEU A 169 -11.27 6.29 -8.18
C LEU A 169 -10.58 5.77 -6.90
N GLY A 170 -10.72 6.55 -5.83
CA GLY A 170 -9.97 6.35 -4.59
C GLY A 170 -10.39 5.12 -3.80
N ALA A 171 -9.46 4.57 -3.02
CA ALA A 171 -9.70 3.47 -2.09
C ALA A 171 -10.62 3.86 -0.93
N GLY A 172 -11.30 2.86 -0.35
CA GLY A 172 -12.19 3.06 0.80
C GLY A 172 -11.64 2.59 2.16
N ASN A 173 -10.47 1.99 2.21
CA ASN A 173 -9.97 1.30 3.40
C ASN A 173 -8.96 2.11 4.24
N VAL A 174 -7.95 2.70 3.62
CA VAL A 174 -6.90 3.49 4.28
C VAL A 174 -7.04 4.94 3.88
N SER A 175 -7.09 5.84 4.86
CA SER A 175 -7.50 7.23 4.64
C SER A 175 -6.48 8.06 3.84
N ALA A 176 -5.20 7.69 3.82
CA ALA A 176 -4.18 8.39 3.03
C ALA A 176 -4.15 7.98 1.55
N ILE A 177 -4.61 6.78 1.19
CA ILE A 177 -4.46 6.24 -0.18
C ILE A 177 -5.04 7.17 -1.26
N PRO A 178 -6.29 7.65 -1.18
CA PRO A 178 -6.82 8.52 -2.23
C PRO A 178 -6.00 9.80 -2.42
N ALA A 179 -5.40 10.31 -1.33
CA ALA A 179 -4.56 11.50 -1.36
C ALA A 179 -3.19 11.22 -1.99
N THR A 180 -2.56 10.09 -1.68
CA THR A 180 -1.27 9.73 -2.26
C THR A 180 -1.38 9.42 -3.75
N ASP A 181 -2.45 8.75 -4.17
CA ASP A 181 -2.72 8.43 -5.58
C ASP A 181 -2.92 9.70 -6.42
N MET A 182 -3.74 10.62 -5.92
CA MET A 182 -3.97 11.89 -6.65
C MET A 182 -2.71 12.77 -6.70
N LEU A 183 -1.92 12.81 -5.62
CA LEU A 183 -0.66 13.57 -5.60
C LEU A 183 0.36 12.98 -6.59
N TYR A 184 0.39 11.66 -6.71
CA TYR A 184 1.22 11.00 -7.72
C TYR A 184 0.83 11.45 -9.13
N LYS A 185 -0.47 11.44 -9.46
CA LYS A 185 -0.96 11.91 -10.77
C LYS A 185 -0.60 13.37 -11.03
N ILE A 186 -0.73 14.25 -10.03
CA ILE A 186 -0.43 15.68 -10.23
C ILE A 186 1.07 15.92 -10.38
N PHE A 187 1.89 15.35 -9.51
CA PHE A 187 3.30 15.74 -9.39
C PHE A 187 4.28 14.83 -10.14
N HIS A 188 3.93 13.56 -10.38
CA HIS A 188 4.76 12.66 -11.19
C HIS A 188 4.27 12.59 -12.64
N ASP A 189 2.96 12.42 -12.85
CA ASP A 189 2.42 12.28 -14.21
C ASP A 189 2.11 13.65 -14.85
N GLY A 190 2.04 14.74 -14.05
CA GLY A 190 1.73 16.09 -14.54
C GLY A 190 0.28 16.25 -15.01
N GLU A 191 -0.63 15.46 -14.49
CA GLU A 191 -2.06 15.46 -14.82
C GLU A 191 -2.86 16.14 -13.72
N VAL A 192 -3.83 17.01 -14.07
CA VAL A 192 -4.80 17.49 -13.09
C VAL A 192 -5.78 16.38 -12.73
N VAL A 193 -6.35 16.41 -11.53
CA VAL A 193 -7.09 15.26 -11.00
C VAL A 193 -8.53 15.58 -10.68
N LEU A 194 -9.41 14.71 -11.16
CA LEU A 194 -10.76 14.54 -10.64
C LEU A 194 -10.77 13.34 -9.70
N LEU A 195 -10.72 13.59 -8.40
CA LEU A 195 -10.76 12.56 -7.37
C LEU A 195 -12.20 12.23 -6.98
N LYS A 196 -12.60 10.99 -7.16
CA LYS A 196 -13.86 10.47 -6.61
C LYS A 196 -13.56 9.67 -5.35
N LEU A 197 -14.04 10.14 -4.21
CA LEU A 197 -13.92 9.40 -2.96
C LEU A 197 -14.76 8.12 -2.99
N ASN A 198 -14.24 7.05 -2.38
CA ASN A 198 -15.02 5.86 -2.14
C ASN A 198 -16.15 6.19 -1.14
N PRO A 199 -17.39 5.66 -1.30
CA PRO A 199 -18.47 5.90 -0.33
C PRO A 199 -18.09 5.58 1.12
N VAL A 200 -17.21 4.60 1.33
CA VAL A 200 -16.69 4.25 2.67
C VAL A 200 -15.85 5.37 3.29
N ASN A 201 -15.22 6.21 2.47
CA ASN A 201 -14.32 7.29 2.89
C ASN A 201 -14.88 8.69 2.65
N GLU A 202 -16.15 8.86 2.30
CA GLU A 202 -16.74 10.18 2.03
C GLU A 202 -16.69 11.16 3.23
N TYR A 203 -16.52 10.64 4.44
CA TYR A 203 -16.30 11.44 5.65
C TYR A 203 -15.01 12.29 5.57
N LEU A 204 -14.07 11.94 4.69
CA LEU A 204 -12.84 12.71 4.47
C LEU A 204 -13.03 13.94 3.58
N TYR A 205 -14.18 14.12 2.92
CA TYR A 205 -14.39 15.19 1.94
C TYR A 205 -14.02 16.58 2.49
N SER A 206 -14.56 16.94 3.64
CA SER A 206 -14.29 18.25 4.27
C SER A 206 -12.80 18.40 4.64
N THR A 207 -12.21 17.37 5.24
CA THR A 207 -10.79 17.38 5.61
C THR A 207 -9.89 17.52 4.37
N PHE A 208 -10.17 16.75 3.32
CA PHE A 208 -9.38 16.82 2.07
C PHE A 208 -9.55 18.17 1.36
N THR A 209 -10.75 18.71 1.33
CA THR A 209 -10.99 20.05 0.77
C THR A 209 -10.15 21.11 1.49
N SER A 210 -10.03 21.03 2.80
CA SER A 210 -9.21 21.97 3.59
C SER A 210 -7.71 21.73 3.42
N VAL A 211 -7.24 20.48 3.51
CA VAL A 211 -5.82 20.14 3.37
C VAL A 211 -5.29 20.50 1.97
N PHE A 212 -6.07 20.21 0.94
CA PHE A 212 -5.70 20.41 -0.46
C PHE A 212 -6.27 21.68 -1.09
N ALA A 213 -6.74 22.64 -0.27
CA ALA A 213 -7.22 23.94 -0.75
C ALA A 213 -6.24 24.59 -1.76
N PRO A 214 -4.90 24.56 -1.56
CA PRO A 214 -3.98 25.16 -2.54
C PRO A 214 -4.07 24.55 -3.95
N LEU A 215 -4.36 23.25 -4.06
CA LEU A 215 -4.55 22.57 -5.36
C LEU A 215 -5.93 22.86 -5.95
N ILE A 216 -6.96 22.92 -5.12
CA ILE A 216 -8.35 23.20 -5.53
C ILE A 216 -8.47 24.62 -6.06
N GLU A 217 -7.91 25.61 -5.35
CA GLU A 217 -7.89 27.02 -5.76
C GLU A 217 -7.17 27.24 -7.10
N LYS A 218 -6.14 26.46 -7.37
CA LYS A 218 -5.43 26.44 -8.66
C LYS A 218 -6.11 25.55 -9.71
N GLN A 219 -7.27 24.98 -9.40
CA GLN A 219 -8.02 24.09 -10.29
C GLN A 219 -7.22 22.84 -10.75
N LEU A 220 -6.22 22.42 -9.96
CA LEU A 220 -5.44 21.21 -10.23
C LEU A 220 -6.12 19.96 -9.67
N LEU A 221 -7.04 20.15 -8.74
CA LEU A 221 -7.78 19.11 -8.06
C LEU A 221 -9.26 19.49 -7.95
N GLN A 222 -10.12 18.54 -8.24
CA GLN A 222 -11.54 18.59 -7.84
C GLN A 222 -11.88 17.29 -7.14
N ILE A 223 -12.73 17.35 -6.12
CA ILE A 223 -13.10 16.18 -5.30
C ILE A 223 -14.60 15.97 -5.39
N LEU A 224 -15.00 14.75 -5.78
CA LEU A 224 -16.40 14.34 -5.84
C LEU A 224 -16.71 13.23 -4.83
N ARG A 225 -17.95 13.22 -4.36
CA ARG A 225 -18.59 12.14 -3.61
C ARG A 225 -19.55 11.40 -4.53
N GLY A 226 -20.01 10.25 -4.10
CA GLY A 226 -21.05 9.51 -4.77
C GLY A 226 -20.72 8.04 -5.04
N GLY A 227 -21.74 7.31 -5.45
CA GLY A 227 -21.68 5.87 -5.68
C GLY A 227 -21.07 5.47 -7.03
N ASN A 228 -21.48 4.27 -7.47
CA ASN A 228 -21.01 3.68 -8.72
C ASN A 228 -21.38 4.50 -9.96
N GLU A 229 -22.52 5.22 -9.94
CA GLU A 229 -22.98 5.99 -11.09
C GLU A 229 -22.05 7.18 -11.38
N VAL A 230 -21.58 7.88 -10.33
CA VAL A 230 -20.56 8.93 -10.47
C VAL A 230 -19.24 8.35 -11.00
N GLY A 231 -18.84 7.18 -10.49
CA GLY A 231 -17.65 6.47 -10.99
C GLY A 231 -17.76 6.13 -12.48
N LYS A 232 -18.89 5.59 -12.92
CA LYS A 232 -19.15 5.30 -14.34
C LYS A 232 -19.15 6.55 -15.21
N ALA A 233 -19.75 7.65 -14.72
CA ALA A 233 -19.76 8.93 -15.45
C ALA A 233 -18.33 9.46 -15.67
N ILE A 234 -17.45 9.37 -14.65
CA ILE A 234 -16.03 9.77 -14.75
C ILE A 234 -15.30 8.87 -15.76
N VAL A 235 -15.43 7.55 -15.63
CA VAL A 235 -14.75 6.58 -16.51
C VAL A 235 -15.11 6.82 -17.99
N ASN A 236 -16.38 7.09 -18.27
CA ASN A 236 -16.88 7.25 -19.65
C ASN A 236 -16.75 8.69 -20.19
N HIS A 237 -16.39 9.66 -19.35
CA HIS A 237 -16.34 11.06 -19.79
C HIS A 237 -15.23 11.28 -20.81
N PRO A 238 -15.51 11.88 -21.99
CA PRO A 238 -14.55 12.00 -23.09
C PRO A 238 -13.31 12.84 -22.74
N GLU A 239 -13.45 13.80 -21.84
CA GLU A 239 -12.36 14.70 -21.42
C GLU A 239 -11.46 14.13 -20.34
N ILE A 240 -11.81 13.00 -19.73
CA ILE A 240 -10.90 12.25 -18.86
C ILE A 240 -9.93 11.46 -19.74
N ASN A 241 -8.63 11.73 -19.57
CA ASN A 241 -7.58 11.21 -20.44
C ASN A 241 -6.90 9.96 -19.91
N SER A 242 -6.88 9.79 -18.60
CA SER A 242 -6.30 8.63 -17.92
C SER A 242 -7.13 8.27 -16.68
N LEU A 243 -6.97 7.04 -16.20
CA LEU A 243 -7.65 6.55 -15.00
C LEU A 243 -6.63 5.97 -14.02
N HIS A 244 -6.93 6.14 -12.74
CA HIS A 244 -6.30 5.38 -11.65
C HIS A 244 -7.38 4.79 -10.76
N VAL A 245 -7.25 3.49 -10.44
CA VAL A 245 -8.25 2.76 -9.64
C VAL A 245 -7.58 2.01 -8.52
N THR A 246 -7.88 2.37 -7.27
CA THR A 246 -7.49 1.58 -6.10
C THR A 246 -8.71 0.87 -5.53
N GLY A 247 -8.72 -0.48 -5.61
CA GLY A 247 -9.89 -1.27 -5.22
C GLY A 247 -9.76 -2.76 -5.49
N SER A 248 -10.89 -3.42 -5.80
CA SER A 248 -10.89 -4.85 -6.12
C SER A 248 -10.63 -5.11 -7.61
N HIS A 249 -10.05 -6.28 -7.93
CA HIS A 249 -9.92 -6.73 -9.31
C HIS A 249 -11.28 -6.82 -10.02
N HIS A 250 -12.36 -7.15 -9.29
CA HIS A 250 -13.72 -7.14 -9.85
C HIS A 250 -14.15 -5.75 -10.35
N THR A 251 -13.79 -4.69 -9.61
CA THR A 251 -14.07 -3.31 -10.03
C THR A 251 -13.27 -2.94 -11.27
N HIS A 252 -11.98 -3.28 -11.28
CA HIS A 252 -11.11 -3.07 -12.44
C HIS A 252 -11.67 -3.78 -13.67
N ASP A 253 -11.98 -5.07 -13.56
CA ASP A 253 -12.51 -5.88 -14.66
C ASP A 253 -13.86 -5.36 -15.17
N ALA A 254 -14.73 -4.90 -14.27
CA ALA A 254 -16.00 -4.30 -14.65
C ALA A 254 -15.83 -2.99 -15.44
N ILE A 255 -14.79 -2.21 -15.12
CA ILE A 255 -14.43 -0.98 -15.84
C ILE A 255 -13.84 -1.32 -17.22
N VAL A 256 -12.90 -2.25 -17.25
CA VAL A 256 -12.11 -2.53 -18.48
C VAL A 256 -12.85 -3.45 -19.45
N TRP A 257 -13.52 -4.49 -18.92
CA TRP A 257 -14.07 -5.58 -19.73
C TRP A 257 -15.60 -5.73 -19.66
N GLY A 258 -16.25 -5.04 -18.73
CA GLY A 258 -17.70 -5.13 -18.50
C GLY A 258 -18.09 -5.93 -17.25
N GLY A 259 -19.29 -5.65 -16.77
CA GLY A 259 -19.80 -6.23 -15.52
C GLY A 259 -20.37 -7.65 -15.67
N ASN A 260 -20.76 -8.04 -16.88
CA ASN A 260 -21.29 -9.39 -17.17
C ASN A 260 -20.14 -10.36 -17.46
N ALA A 261 -20.20 -11.58 -16.91
CA ALA A 261 -19.12 -12.57 -17.04
C ALA A 261 -18.88 -13.01 -18.49
N ASP A 262 -19.96 -13.25 -19.26
CA ASP A 262 -19.87 -13.72 -20.65
C ASP A 262 -19.39 -12.59 -21.56
N GLU A 263 -19.89 -11.35 -21.36
CA GLU A 263 -19.41 -10.17 -22.06
C GLU A 263 -17.91 -9.96 -21.81
N ARG A 264 -17.49 -10.02 -20.53
CA ARG A 264 -16.09 -9.89 -20.14
C ARG A 264 -15.20 -10.92 -20.81
N ALA A 265 -15.60 -12.20 -20.76
CA ALA A 265 -14.84 -13.29 -21.40
C ALA A 265 -14.69 -13.06 -22.91
N ASN A 266 -15.77 -12.66 -23.59
CA ASN A 266 -15.74 -12.37 -25.01
C ASN A 266 -14.83 -11.18 -25.37
N ARG A 267 -14.92 -10.07 -24.61
CA ARG A 267 -14.07 -8.89 -24.81
C ARG A 267 -12.59 -9.19 -24.56
N MET A 268 -12.27 -9.94 -23.48
CA MET A 268 -10.90 -10.36 -23.18
C MET A 268 -10.31 -11.23 -24.30
N ALA A 269 -11.11 -12.19 -24.82
CA ALA A 269 -10.70 -13.04 -25.94
C ALA A 269 -10.38 -12.22 -27.21
N ASN A 270 -11.21 -11.23 -27.51
CA ASN A 270 -11.07 -10.37 -28.69
C ASN A 270 -10.15 -9.15 -28.50
N ASN A 271 -9.57 -8.97 -27.30
CA ASN A 271 -8.78 -7.79 -26.94
C ASN A 271 -9.52 -6.47 -27.18
N ASP A 272 -10.81 -6.42 -26.81
CA ASP A 272 -11.73 -5.30 -27.02
C ASP A 272 -12.13 -4.66 -25.66
N PRO A 273 -11.25 -3.89 -25.00
CA PRO A 273 -11.58 -3.24 -23.74
C PRO A 273 -12.63 -2.14 -23.94
N LEU A 274 -13.52 -1.96 -22.95
CA LEU A 274 -14.51 -0.88 -22.95
C LEU A 274 -13.87 0.51 -22.80
N VAL A 275 -12.70 0.57 -22.18
CA VAL A 275 -11.99 1.82 -21.90
C VAL A 275 -10.72 1.87 -22.74
N ASN A 276 -10.66 2.84 -23.65
CA ASN A 276 -9.50 3.10 -24.52
C ASN A 276 -8.53 4.15 -23.92
N LYS A 277 -8.57 4.37 -22.61
CA LYS A 277 -7.72 5.31 -21.88
C LYS A 277 -6.64 4.54 -21.14
N PRO A 278 -5.43 5.11 -20.98
CA PRO A 278 -4.45 4.54 -20.07
C PRO A 278 -5.06 4.37 -18.68
N ILE A 279 -4.93 3.19 -18.12
CA ILE A 279 -5.40 2.88 -16.77
C ILE A 279 -4.25 2.32 -15.93
N THR A 280 -4.08 2.88 -14.74
CA THR A 280 -3.24 2.34 -13.69
C THR A 280 -4.12 1.89 -12.53
N SER A 281 -3.67 0.90 -11.77
CA SER A 281 -4.47 0.38 -10.67
C SER A 281 -3.61 -0.22 -9.56
N GLU A 282 -4.14 -0.16 -8.32
CA GLU A 282 -3.69 -0.97 -7.18
C GLU A 282 -4.86 -1.84 -6.74
N LEU A 283 -4.66 -3.15 -6.73
CA LEU A 283 -5.73 -4.12 -6.48
C LEU A 283 -5.38 -5.05 -5.31
N GLY A 284 -6.31 -5.94 -4.97
CA GLY A 284 -6.18 -6.89 -3.87
C GLY A 284 -5.03 -7.88 -4.01
N ASN A 285 -4.70 -8.54 -2.91
CA ASN A 285 -3.61 -9.50 -2.81
C ASN A 285 -3.90 -10.59 -1.77
N VAL A 286 -3.66 -11.84 -2.10
CA VAL A 286 -3.51 -12.90 -1.11
C VAL A 286 -2.06 -12.83 -0.61
N THR A 287 -1.83 -11.94 0.36
CA THR A 287 -0.50 -11.60 0.86
C THR A 287 0.14 -12.78 1.58
N PRO A 288 1.17 -13.43 0.99
CA PRO A 288 1.84 -14.56 1.63
C PRO A 288 2.84 -14.12 2.69
N TRP A 289 2.94 -14.94 3.73
CA TRP A 289 4.00 -14.92 4.72
C TRP A 289 4.69 -16.27 4.76
N ILE A 290 5.85 -16.39 4.12
CA ILE A 290 6.65 -17.61 4.05
C ILE A 290 7.54 -17.69 5.30
N VAL A 291 7.47 -18.80 6.05
CA VAL A 291 8.32 -19.03 7.21
C VAL A 291 9.32 -20.13 6.87
N VAL A 292 10.58 -19.74 6.63
CA VAL A 292 11.67 -20.67 6.31
C VAL A 292 11.93 -21.58 7.51
N PRO A 293 11.93 -22.92 7.37
CA PRO A 293 12.22 -23.82 8.47
C PRO A 293 13.65 -23.61 8.98
N GLY A 294 13.84 -23.76 10.29
CA GLY A 294 15.13 -23.57 10.92
C GLY A 294 14.99 -23.41 12.42
N LYS A 295 16.10 -23.15 13.10
CA LYS A 295 16.12 -22.98 14.55
C LYS A 295 15.95 -21.51 14.91
N TYR A 296 14.82 -21.19 15.54
CA TYR A 296 14.51 -19.89 16.12
C TYR A 296 14.55 -19.94 17.64
N THR A 297 15.00 -18.88 18.26
CA THR A 297 14.84 -18.70 19.70
C THR A 297 13.39 -18.37 20.06
N ASN A 298 12.97 -18.62 21.31
CA ASN A 298 11.63 -18.26 21.78
C ASN A 298 11.30 -16.78 21.55
N ARG A 299 12.28 -15.88 21.71
CA ARG A 299 12.11 -14.45 21.48
C ARG A 299 11.88 -14.13 20.00
N GLN A 300 12.58 -14.82 19.08
CA GLN A 300 12.42 -14.66 17.65
C GLN A 300 11.06 -15.17 17.19
N LEU A 301 10.65 -16.37 17.63
CA LEU A 301 9.30 -16.90 17.33
C LEU A 301 8.21 -15.96 17.82
N GLN A 302 8.33 -15.47 19.06
CA GLN A 302 7.36 -14.54 19.61
C GLN A 302 7.29 -13.22 18.80
N SER A 303 8.44 -12.64 18.47
CA SER A 303 8.50 -11.41 17.68
C SER A 303 7.90 -11.59 16.28
N GLN A 304 8.19 -12.70 15.60
CA GLN A 304 7.65 -12.95 14.27
C GLN A 304 6.14 -13.29 14.32
N ALA A 305 5.68 -13.99 15.35
CA ALA A 305 4.26 -14.21 15.57
C ALA A 305 3.51 -12.88 15.83
N GLU A 306 4.12 -11.93 16.56
CA GLU A 306 3.58 -10.58 16.75
C GLU A 306 3.51 -9.79 15.44
N HIS A 307 4.52 -9.89 14.56
CA HIS A 307 4.48 -9.29 13.23
C HIS A 307 3.33 -9.86 12.38
N VAL A 308 3.16 -11.19 12.36
CA VAL A 308 2.06 -11.85 11.64
C VAL A 308 0.71 -11.41 12.20
N ALA A 309 0.51 -11.51 13.51
CA ALA A 309 -0.75 -11.11 14.15
C ALA A 309 -1.07 -9.63 13.89
N ALA A 310 -0.07 -8.74 14.00
CA ALA A 310 -0.24 -7.32 13.72
C ALA A 310 -0.63 -7.07 12.25
N SER A 311 -0.03 -7.79 11.30
CA SER A 311 -0.38 -7.67 9.88
C SER A 311 -1.81 -8.12 9.59
N ILE A 312 -2.30 -9.16 10.29
CA ILE A 312 -3.68 -9.66 10.14
C ILE A 312 -4.69 -8.65 10.68
N VAL A 313 -4.43 -8.05 11.85
CA VAL A 313 -5.42 -7.21 12.54
C VAL A 313 -5.43 -5.75 12.12
N ASN A 314 -4.37 -5.29 11.44
CA ASN A 314 -4.27 -3.91 11.01
C ASN A 314 -5.48 -3.50 10.16
N ASN A 315 -6.05 -2.34 10.44
CA ASN A 315 -7.24 -1.80 9.80
C ASN A 315 -8.43 -2.78 9.77
N ALA A 316 -8.63 -3.52 10.84
CA ALA A 316 -9.64 -4.59 10.93
C ALA A 316 -9.51 -5.65 9.80
N SER A 317 -8.29 -5.85 9.26
CA SER A 317 -7.97 -6.71 8.11
C SER A 317 -8.50 -6.23 6.75
N PHE A 318 -9.13 -5.05 6.67
CA PHE A 318 -9.49 -4.40 5.40
C PHE A 318 -8.25 -3.70 4.83
N ASN A 319 -7.26 -4.51 4.48
CA ASN A 319 -5.96 -4.01 4.05
C ASN A 319 -5.32 -4.97 3.04
N CYS A 320 -4.94 -4.46 1.86
CA CYS A 320 -4.29 -5.21 0.79
C CYS A 320 -2.93 -5.81 1.19
N VAL A 321 -2.29 -5.27 2.23
CA VAL A 321 -1.03 -5.78 2.80
C VAL A 321 -1.23 -6.64 4.07
N ALA A 322 -2.48 -6.91 4.47
CA ALA A 322 -2.74 -7.82 5.58
C ALA A 322 -2.40 -9.26 5.17
N THR A 323 -1.67 -9.98 6.01
CA THR A 323 -1.35 -11.39 5.73
C THR A 323 -2.64 -12.22 5.61
N LYS A 324 -2.80 -12.87 4.47
CA LYS A 324 -3.95 -13.74 4.18
C LYS A 324 -3.56 -15.20 4.09
N MET A 325 -2.27 -15.49 3.83
CA MET A 325 -1.77 -16.85 3.73
C MET A 325 -0.41 -16.98 4.41
N ILE A 326 -0.30 -17.86 5.40
CA ILE A 326 0.98 -18.27 5.99
C ILE A 326 1.41 -19.56 5.29
N VAL A 327 2.67 -19.61 4.83
CA VAL A 327 3.25 -20.81 4.20
C VAL A 327 4.35 -21.35 5.10
N THR A 328 4.19 -22.58 5.59
CA THR A 328 5.12 -23.24 6.52
C THR A 328 5.60 -24.58 5.97
N SER A 329 6.68 -25.13 6.55
CA SER A 329 7.08 -26.50 6.27
C SER A 329 6.39 -27.49 7.21
N SER A 330 5.86 -28.61 6.66
CA SER A 330 5.31 -29.72 7.45
C SER A 330 6.37 -30.38 8.35
N ASP A 331 7.64 -30.31 7.95
CA ASP A 331 8.77 -30.95 8.60
C ASP A 331 9.50 -30.02 9.58
N TRP A 332 9.03 -28.78 9.75
CA TRP A 332 9.62 -27.82 10.67
C TRP A 332 9.17 -28.09 12.12
N PRO A 333 10.08 -28.50 13.03
CA PRO A 333 9.69 -28.88 14.40
C PRO A 333 9.03 -27.79 15.22
N GLN A 334 9.31 -26.50 14.93
CA GLN A 334 8.74 -25.37 15.68
C GLN A 334 7.45 -24.81 15.05
N ARG A 335 6.93 -25.42 13.96
CA ARG A 335 5.71 -24.96 13.27
C ARG A 335 4.51 -24.84 14.21
N SER A 336 4.21 -25.90 14.96
CA SER A 336 3.06 -25.91 15.86
C SER A 336 3.15 -24.85 16.96
N ASP A 337 4.35 -24.65 17.54
CA ASP A 337 4.60 -23.58 18.52
C ASP A 337 4.41 -22.18 17.90
N PHE A 338 4.94 -21.96 16.71
CA PHE A 338 4.76 -20.69 15.99
C PHE A 338 3.29 -20.36 15.74
N LEU A 339 2.53 -21.31 15.16
CA LEU A 339 1.10 -21.11 14.86
C LEU A 339 0.27 -20.94 16.13
N ALA A 340 0.58 -21.68 17.21
CA ALA A 340 -0.08 -21.52 18.51
C ALA A 340 0.16 -20.11 19.10
N ARG A 341 1.34 -19.52 18.93
CA ARG A 341 1.63 -18.15 19.35
C ARG A 341 0.79 -17.15 18.53
N VAL A 342 0.73 -17.29 17.20
CA VAL A 342 -0.11 -16.43 16.36
C VAL A 342 -1.57 -16.51 16.79
N GLU A 343 -2.09 -17.72 16.97
CA GLU A 343 -3.49 -17.94 17.41
C GLU A 343 -3.76 -17.34 18.81
N THR A 344 -2.83 -17.51 19.75
CA THR A 344 -2.94 -16.94 21.10
C THR A 344 -2.96 -15.41 21.05
N LEU A 345 -2.11 -14.80 20.22
CA LEU A 345 -2.10 -13.35 20.03
C LEU A 345 -3.43 -12.87 19.46
N LEU A 346 -3.93 -13.52 18.40
CA LEU A 346 -5.22 -13.17 17.78
C LEU A 346 -6.40 -13.31 18.75
N LYS A 347 -6.43 -14.35 19.59
CA LYS A 347 -7.46 -14.53 20.64
C LYS A 347 -7.46 -13.43 21.70
N ASN A 348 -6.27 -12.85 22.00
CA ASN A 348 -6.11 -11.79 22.99
C ASN A 348 -6.37 -10.38 22.44
N ILE A 349 -6.50 -10.24 21.12
CA ILE A 349 -6.81 -8.96 20.47
C ILE A 349 -8.33 -8.82 20.35
N PRO A 350 -8.95 -7.78 20.92
CA PRO A 350 -10.39 -7.58 20.79
C PRO A 350 -10.85 -7.54 19.33
N PRO A 351 -11.96 -8.21 18.98
CA PRO A 351 -12.56 -8.08 17.66
C PRO A 351 -12.91 -6.62 17.34
N ARG A 352 -12.80 -6.25 16.07
CA ARG A 352 -13.07 -4.88 15.60
C ARG A 352 -14.33 -4.82 14.74
N HIS A 353 -14.96 -3.65 14.73
CA HIS A 353 -16.10 -3.39 13.86
C HIS A 353 -15.75 -3.66 12.38
N ALA A 354 -16.58 -4.47 11.74
CA ALA A 354 -16.45 -4.82 10.32
C ALA A 354 -17.10 -3.75 9.45
N TYR A 355 -16.46 -2.57 9.38
CA TYR A 355 -17.02 -1.35 8.77
C TYR A 355 -17.12 -1.41 7.24
N TYR A 356 -16.41 -2.33 6.59
CA TYR A 356 -16.35 -2.38 5.13
C TYR A 356 -17.52 -3.19 4.55
N PRO A 357 -18.22 -2.69 3.52
CA PRO A 357 -19.38 -3.39 2.93
C PRO A 357 -19.05 -4.82 2.48
N GLY A 358 -19.98 -5.75 2.67
CA GLY A 358 -19.84 -7.17 2.31
C GLY A 358 -18.86 -7.96 3.20
N ALA A 359 -18.44 -7.39 4.35
CA ALA A 359 -17.48 -8.04 5.24
C ALA A 359 -18.02 -9.34 5.84
N ARG A 360 -19.30 -9.36 6.22
CA ARG A 360 -19.93 -10.55 6.80
C ARG A 360 -20.01 -11.70 5.81
N GLU A 361 -20.45 -11.42 4.61
CA GLU A 361 -20.58 -12.40 3.53
C GLU A 361 -19.21 -12.98 3.15
N ARG A 362 -18.17 -12.14 3.08
CA ARG A 362 -16.79 -12.59 2.84
C ARG A 362 -16.26 -13.44 3.98
N PHE A 363 -16.57 -13.07 5.23
CA PHE A 363 -16.18 -13.84 6.41
C PHE A 363 -16.84 -15.22 6.44
N GLU A 364 -18.15 -15.29 6.18
CA GLU A 364 -18.92 -16.54 6.12
C GLU A 364 -18.41 -17.44 4.98
N ARG A 365 -18.14 -16.87 3.79
CA ARG A 365 -17.57 -17.60 2.65
C ARG A 365 -16.17 -18.15 2.97
N ALA A 366 -15.31 -17.35 3.57
CA ALA A 366 -13.95 -17.77 3.93
C ALA A 366 -13.95 -18.88 5.02
N ASN A 367 -14.99 -18.95 5.83
CA ASN A 367 -15.16 -19.94 6.89
C ASN A 367 -16.18 -21.04 6.55
N ALA A 368 -16.51 -21.22 5.29
CA ALA A 368 -17.50 -22.23 4.89
C ALA A 368 -17.21 -23.61 5.48
N GLY A 369 -18.24 -24.24 6.07
CA GLY A 369 -18.12 -25.53 6.76
C GLY A 369 -17.57 -25.47 8.20
N ARG A 370 -17.41 -24.26 8.79
CA ARG A 370 -16.96 -24.04 10.17
C ARG A 370 -18.03 -23.34 10.98
N GLU A 371 -18.27 -23.80 12.20
CA GLU A 371 -19.14 -23.12 13.16
C GLU A 371 -18.29 -22.07 13.92
N ILE A 372 -18.52 -20.79 13.64
CA ILE A 372 -17.86 -19.69 14.30
C ILE A 372 -18.92 -18.77 14.91
N ALA A 373 -18.84 -18.54 16.22
CA ALA A 373 -19.71 -17.60 16.90
C ALA A 373 -19.39 -16.16 16.45
N ILE A 374 -20.37 -15.48 15.86
CA ILE A 374 -20.26 -14.09 15.41
C ILE A 374 -21.06 -13.20 16.36
N SER A 375 -20.37 -12.27 17.01
CA SER A 375 -21.01 -11.17 17.76
C SER A 375 -21.05 -9.92 16.87
N SER A 376 -22.16 -9.73 16.17
CA SER A 376 -22.34 -8.54 15.33
C SER A 376 -22.26 -7.22 16.15
N PRO A 377 -21.60 -6.16 15.68
CA PRO A 377 -21.04 -6.00 14.33
C PRO A 377 -19.55 -6.36 14.20
N ALA A 378 -18.92 -6.92 15.21
CA ALA A 378 -17.53 -7.32 15.18
C ALA A 378 -17.37 -8.77 14.71
N LEU A 379 -16.34 -9.03 13.91
CA LEU A 379 -15.98 -10.36 13.42
C LEU A 379 -14.74 -10.88 14.16
N PRO A 380 -14.70 -12.15 14.58
CA PRO A 380 -13.55 -12.71 15.28
C PRO A 380 -12.36 -12.90 14.34
N TRP A 381 -11.15 -12.66 14.86
CA TRP A 381 -9.91 -12.98 14.17
C TRP A 381 -9.80 -14.49 14.00
N THR A 382 -9.64 -14.95 12.77
CA THR A 382 -9.66 -16.37 12.45
C THR A 382 -8.39 -16.78 11.74
N LEU A 383 -7.67 -17.78 12.29
CA LEU A 383 -6.59 -18.50 11.65
C LEU A 383 -7.06 -19.89 11.24
N ILE A 384 -7.08 -20.17 9.94
CA ILE A 384 -7.46 -21.47 9.38
C ILE A 384 -6.17 -22.23 9.07
N GLN A 385 -5.82 -23.22 9.89
CA GLN A 385 -4.61 -24.01 9.73
C GLN A 385 -4.83 -25.21 8.82
N ASN A 386 -3.75 -25.72 8.22
CA ASN A 386 -3.69 -26.90 7.37
C ASN A 386 -4.66 -26.85 6.17
N THR A 387 -4.72 -25.70 5.50
CA THR A 387 -5.58 -25.56 4.32
C THR A 387 -4.97 -26.30 3.11
N ASP A 388 -5.84 -27.02 2.39
CA ASP A 388 -5.48 -27.67 1.14
C ASP A 388 -5.92 -26.82 -0.06
N PRO A 389 -5.01 -26.43 -0.96
CA PRO A 389 -5.36 -25.64 -2.15
C PRO A 389 -6.44 -26.27 -3.04
N LYS A 390 -6.58 -27.59 -3.00
CA LYS A 390 -7.58 -28.31 -3.80
C LYS A 390 -8.99 -28.17 -3.24
N SER A 391 -9.12 -28.18 -1.91
CA SER A 391 -10.45 -28.16 -1.25
C SER A 391 -10.91 -26.75 -0.85
N THR A 392 -9.98 -25.78 -0.74
CA THR A 392 -10.25 -24.42 -0.28
C THR A 392 -9.71 -23.37 -1.25
N ALA A 393 -9.85 -23.60 -2.56
CA ALA A 393 -9.28 -22.78 -3.62
C ALA A 393 -9.58 -21.26 -3.47
N HIS A 394 -10.74 -20.89 -2.95
CA HIS A 394 -11.13 -19.50 -2.72
C HIS A 394 -10.19 -18.74 -1.75
N LEU A 395 -9.57 -19.43 -0.77
CA LEU A 395 -8.60 -18.81 0.14
C LEU A 395 -7.24 -18.53 -0.51
N PHE A 396 -6.97 -19.14 -1.65
CA PHE A 396 -5.73 -18.99 -2.42
C PHE A 396 -5.90 -18.06 -3.62
N GLN A 397 -7.09 -18.04 -4.22
CA GLN A 397 -7.37 -17.37 -5.49
C GLN A 397 -8.14 -16.07 -5.36
N GLU A 398 -8.63 -15.74 -4.16
CA GLU A 398 -9.33 -14.48 -3.88
C GLU A 398 -8.83 -13.84 -2.59
N GLU A 399 -8.65 -12.54 -2.61
CA GLU A 399 -8.42 -11.79 -1.38
C GLU A 399 -9.68 -11.83 -0.50
N SER A 400 -9.58 -12.38 0.70
CA SER A 400 -10.70 -12.41 1.64
C SER A 400 -11.14 -11.02 2.08
N PHE A 401 -10.22 -10.06 2.13
CA PHE A 401 -10.40 -8.67 2.58
C PHE A 401 -11.29 -8.59 3.85
N VAL A 402 -10.99 -9.44 4.81
CA VAL A 402 -11.69 -9.59 6.09
C VAL A 402 -10.74 -10.30 7.08
N CYS A 403 -11.11 -10.34 8.35
CA CYS A 403 -10.31 -10.86 9.47
C CYS A 403 -10.09 -12.40 9.46
N VAL A 404 -9.76 -12.95 8.29
CA VAL A 404 -9.43 -14.36 8.09
C VAL A 404 -8.04 -14.47 7.48
N CYS A 405 -7.19 -15.27 8.09
CA CYS A 405 -5.91 -15.70 7.57
C CYS A 405 -5.90 -17.21 7.48
N ALA A 406 -5.40 -17.76 6.39
CA ALA A 406 -5.19 -19.19 6.22
C ALA A 406 -3.72 -19.57 6.41
N GLU A 407 -3.47 -20.81 6.73
CA GLU A 407 -2.13 -21.39 6.70
C GLU A 407 -2.16 -22.67 5.89
N THR A 408 -1.11 -22.85 5.08
CA THR A 408 -0.85 -24.06 4.31
C THR A 408 0.56 -24.54 4.57
N MET A 409 0.76 -25.86 4.48
CA MET A 409 2.07 -26.46 4.66
C MET A 409 2.57 -27.13 3.38
N LEU A 410 3.87 -27.00 3.14
CA LEU A 410 4.59 -27.69 2.08
C LEU A 410 5.60 -28.66 2.72
N PRO A 411 5.92 -29.78 2.07
CA PRO A 411 6.98 -30.67 2.55
C PRO A 411 8.36 -30.01 2.38
N GLY A 412 9.33 -30.42 3.20
CA GLY A 412 10.72 -30.02 3.08
C GLY A 412 11.37 -29.63 4.41
N SER A 413 12.37 -30.40 4.83
CA SER A 413 13.19 -30.12 6.02
C SER A 413 14.37 -29.21 5.70
N ASP A 414 14.89 -29.27 4.47
CA ASP A 414 15.97 -28.40 4.00
C ASP A 414 15.42 -26.98 3.73
N PRO A 415 16.00 -25.93 4.35
CA PRO A 415 15.50 -24.57 4.21
C PRO A 415 15.56 -24.01 2.79
N VAL A 416 16.56 -24.39 1.98
CA VAL A 416 16.73 -23.90 0.60
C VAL A 416 15.70 -24.56 -0.32
N GLU A 417 15.54 -25.90 -0.22
CA GLU A 417 14.55 -26.64 -0.99
C GLU A 417 13.13 -26.18 -0.66
N PHE A 418 12.81 -26.03 0.64
CA PHE A 418 11.52 -25.50 1.07
C PHE A 418 11.26 -24.08 0.52
N LEU A 419 12.24 -23.18 0.64
CA LEU A 419 12.06 -21.79 0.17
C LEU A 419 11.82 -21.74 -1.35
N ASN A 420 12.53 -22.55 -2.14
CA ASN A 420 12.28 -22.66 -3.58
C ASN A 420 10.87 -23.17 -3.88
N ALA A 421 10.42 -24.23 -3.22
CA ALA A 421 9.06 -24.77 -3.38
C ALA A 421 7.99 -23.76 -2.94
N ALA A 422 8.24 -23.03 -1.84
CA ALA A 422 7.33 -21.99 -1.36
C ALA A 422 7.22 -20.82 -2.37
N VAL A 423 8.32 -20.39 -2.98
CA VAL A 423 8.32 -19.35 -4.02
C VAL A 423 7.52 -19.78 -5.24
N GLU A 424 7.71 -21.02 -5.72
CA GLU A 424 6.91 -21.56 -6.83
C GLU A 424 5.44 -21.62 -6.46
N PHE A 425 5.14 -22.12 -5.26
CA PHE A 425 3.77 -22.22 -4.76
C PHE A 425 3.08 -20.86 -4.69
N VAL A 426 3.68 -19.84 -4.08
CA VAL A 426 3.04 -18.54 -3.92
C VAL A 426 2.90 -17.82 -5.25
N ASN A 427 3.84 -17.98 -6.18
CA ASN A 427 3.76 -17.41 -7.51
C ASN A 427 2.63 -18.00 -8.37
N ASP A 428 2.35 -19.31 -8.21
CA ASP A 428 1.48 -20.03 -9.14
C ASP A 428 0.09 -20.34 -8.56
N LYS A 429 -0.05 -20.32 -7.25
CA LYS A 429 -1.31 -20.69 -6.56
C LYS A 429 -2.01 -19.53 -5.87
N LEU A 430 -1.29 -18.47 -5.50
CA LEU A 430 -1.90 -17.34 -4.81
C LEU A 430 -2.26 -16.22 -5.78
N PHE A 431 -3.42 -15.61 -5.55
CA PHE A 431 -3.85 -14.43 -6.29
C PHE A 431 -3.08 -13.19 -5.84
N GLY A 432 -2.62 -12.42 -6.81
CA GLY A 432 -2.04 -11.11 -6.60
C GLY A 432 -0.52 -11.10 -6.53
N THR A 433 0.04 -9.90 -6.75
CA THR A 433 1.47 -9.65 -6.91
C THR A 433 1.93 -8.40 -6.17
N LEU A 434 1.16 -7.92 -5.15
CA LEU A 434 1.47 -6.66 -4.46
C LEU A 434 2.67 -6.81 -3.54
N CYS A 435 2.57 -7.70 -2.56
CA CYS A 435 3.63 -7.87 -1.59
C CYS A 435 3.68 -9.27 -0.98
N ALA A 436 4.88 -9.68 -0.57
CA ALA A 436 5.16 -10.94 0.12
C ALA A 436 6.16 -10.74 1.26
N THR A 437 6.08 -11.59 2.29
CA THR A 437 7.04 -11.57 3.39
C THR A 437 7.71 -12.93 3.54
N ILE A 438 9.02 -12.93 3.81
CA ILE A 438 9.82 -14.09 4.17
C ILE A 438 10.32 -13.89 5.61
N THR A 439 10.02 -14.81 6.51
CA THR A 439 10.76 -14.95 7.77
C THR A 439 11.88 -15.94 7.58
N ALA A 440 13.12 -15.52 7.82
CA ALA A 440 14.31 -16.34 7.70
C ALA A 440 15.13 -16.28 8.99
N PRO A 441 15.65 -17.44 9.50
CA PRO A 441 16.52 -17.40 10.66
C PRO A 441 17.86 -16.76 10.32
N ASN A 442 18.52 -16.11 11.30
CA ASN A 442 19.81 -15.44 11.07
C ASN A 442 20.88 -16.37 10.51
N SER A 443 20.86 -17.66 10.88
CA SER A 443 21.77 -18.67 10.30
C SER A 443 21.57 -18.80 8.80
N PHE A 444 20.32 -18.85 8.34
CA PHE A 444 19.99 -18.94 6.93
C PHE A 444 20.39 -17.65 6.18
N GLU A 445 20.05 -16.49 6.72
CA GLU A 445 20.42 -15.21 6.09
C GLU A 445 21.94 -15.07 5.90
N ASN A 446 22.73 -15.52 6.87
CA ASN A 446 24.18 -15.41 6.84
C ASN A 446 24.88 -16.49 5.99
N GLN A 447 24.36 -17.72 5.99
CA GLN A 447 24.99 -18.86 5.32
C GLN A 447 24.45 -19.08 3.91
N GLU A 448 23.18 -18.76 3.68
CA GLU A 448 22.45 -19.01 2.43
C GLU A 448 21.99 -17.70 1.77
N THR A 449 22.79 -16.63 1.89
CA THR A 449 22.44 -15.31 1.31
C THR A 449 22.12 -15.40 -0.17
N LEU A 450 22.89 -16.18 -0.94
CA LEU A 450 22.67 -16.39 -2.37
C LEU A 450 21.33 -17.08 -2.66
N ALA A 451 20.94 -18.08 -1.84
CA ALA A 451 19.67 -18.77 -1.98
C ALA A 451 18.49 -17.81 -1.67
N LEU A 452 18.63 -16.99 -0.63
CA LEU A 452 17.64 -15.98 -0.28
C LEU A 452 17.48 -14.93 -1.40
N GLU A 453 18.57 -14.40 -1.96
CA GLU A 453 18.53 -13.45 -3.06
C GLU A 453 17.90 -14.05 -4.33
N LYS A 454 18.21 -15.29 -4.65
CA LYS A 454 17.56 -16.03 -5.76
C LYS A 454 16.07 -16.20 -5.52
N ALA A 455 15.65 -16.52 -4.29
CA ALA A 455 14.24 -16.64 -3.92
C ALA A 455 13.52 -15.30 -4.07
N ILE A 456 14.09 -14.21 -3.54
CA ILE A 456 13.54 -12.84 -3.68
C ILE A 456 13.43 -12.47 -5.17
N SER A 457 14.44 -12.75 -5.98
CA SER A 457 14.42 -12.47 -7.42
C SER A 457 13.28 -13.20 -8.15
N LYS A 458 13.01 -14.45 -7.79
CA LYS A 458 11.97 -15.28 -8.40
C LYS A 458 10.54 -14.91 -7.96
N LEU A 459 10.38 -14.29 -6.79
CA LEU A 459 9.06 -13.86 -6.31
C LEU A 459 8.47 -12.79 -7.22
N ARG A 460 7.30 -13.04 -7.78
CA ARG A 460 6.56 -12.10 -8.65
C ARG A 460 5.70 -11.14 -7.83
N TYR A 461 6.33 -10.30 -6.99
CA TYR A 461 5.69 -9.33 -6.12
C TYR A 461 6.38 -7.97 -6.25
N GLY A 462 5.59 -6.89 -6.25
CA GLY A 462 6.12 -5.52 -6.29
C GLY A 462 6.92 -5.14 -5.06
N SER A 463 6.63 -5.77 -3.91
CA SER A 463 7.40 -5.60 -2.67
C SER A 463 7.66 -6.94 -2.00
N VAL A 464 8.92 -7.19 -1.62
CA VAL A 464 9.33 -8.39 -0.85
C VAL A 464 9.99 -7.95 0.45
N CYS A 465 9.51 -8.45 1.58
CA CYS A 465 10.02 -8.11 2.90
C CYS A 465 10.70 -9.32 3.54
N VAL A 466 11.82 -9.08 4.22
CA VAL A 466 12.52 -10.09 5.02
C VAL A 466 12.38 -9.71 6.49
N ASN A 467 11.76 -10.60 7.28
CA ASN A 467 11.53 -10.47 8.73
C ASN A 467 10.66 -9.27 9.16
N GLN A 468 10.02 -8.58 8.22
CA GLN A 468 9.21 -7.39 8.49
C GLN A 468 7.88 -7.45 7.74
N TRP A 469 6.86 -6.81 8.31
CA TRP A 469 5.57 -6.69 7.65
C TRP A 469 5.62 -5.78 6.41
N ALA A 470 5.05 -6.24 5.30
CA ALA A 470 5.07 -5.53 4.02
C ALA A 470 4.35 -4.16 4.06
N GLY A 471 3.41 -3.95 4.98
CA GLY A 471 2.78 -2.64 5.17
C GLY A 471 3.76 -1.51 5.52
N VAL A 472 4.95 -1.83 6.01
CA VAL A 472 6.02 -0.85 6.25
C VAL A 472 6.49 -0.22 4.93
N VAL A 473 6.58 -0.99 3.84
CA VAL A 473 7.04 -0.50 2.52
C VAL A 473 6.11 0.61 2.01
N TYR A 474 4.78 0.44 2.14
CA TYR A 474 3.82 1.49 1.83
C TYR A 474 4.13 2.78 2.61
N GLY A 475 4.32 2.68 3.94
CA GLY A 475 4.59 3.83 4.81
C GLY A 475 5.92 4.54 4.57
N LEU A 476 6.87 3.92 3.86
CA LEU A 476 8.14 4.58 3.48
C LEU A 476 7.92 5.73 2.50
N MET A 477 6.95 5.65 1.61
CA MET A 477 6.65 6.63 0.55
C MET A 477 7.79 6.85 -0.46
N THR A 478 8.94 6.24 -0.26
CA THR A 478 10.09 6.35 -1.15
C THR A 478 10.07 5.38 -2.31
N PRO A 479 9.65 4.10 -2.13
CA PRO A 479 9.68 3.15 -3.23
C PRO A 479 8.54 3.36 -4.22
N PRO A 480 8.68 2.88 -5.47
CA PRO A 480 7.52 2.60 -6.30
C PRO A 480 6.65 1.57 -5.57
N TRP A 481 5.34 1.86 -5.50
CA TRP A 481 4.35 1.02 -4.83
C TRP A 481 3.30 0.56 -5.82
N GLY A 482 3.08 -0.73 -5.93
CA GLY A 482 2.13 -1.36 -6.85
C GLY A 482 2.37 -2.86 -6.99
N GLY A 483 1.62 -3.51 -7.87
CA GLY A 483 1.84 -4.90 -8.25
C GLY A 483 3.16 -5.11 -8.98
N HIS A 484 3.54 -6.37 -9.17
CA HIS A 484 4.72 -6.72 -9.98
C HIS A 484 4.53 -6.26 -11.44
N PRO A 485 5.54 -5.70 -12.10
CA PRO A 485 5.40 -5.14 -13.45
C PRO A 485 5.08 -6.14 -14.57
N SER A 486 5.00 -7.44 -14.27
CA SER A 486 4.49 -8.45 -15.22
C SER A 486 2.97 -8.44 -15.41
N SER A 487 2.24 -7.63 -14.65
CA SER A 487 0.78 -7.48 -14.78
C SER A 487 0.40 -6.71 -16.03
N ASP A 488 -0.72 -7.09 -16.66
CA ASP A 488 -1.29 -6.42 -17.81
C ASP A 488 -2.83 -6.29 -17.70
N LEU A 489 -3.47 -5.70 -18.71
CA LEU A 489 -4.92 -5.50 -18.69
C LEU A 489 -5.72 -6.80 -18.60
N LYS A 490 -5.23 -7.90 -19.16
CA LYS A 490 -5.91 -9.21 -19.15
C LYS A 490 -5.66 -9.97 -17.84
N SER A 491 -4.52 -9.71 -17.21
CA SER A 491 -4.12 -10.30 -15.94
C SER A 491 -3.58 -9.23 -15.01
N PRO A 492 -4.45 -8.34 -14.50
CA PRO A 492 -4.03 -7.19 -13.71
C PRO A 492 -3.46 -7.59 -12.34
N GLN A 493 -3.75 -8.80 -11.86
CA GLN A 493 -3.29 -9.29 -10.57
C GLN A 493 -3.52 -8.23 -9.46
N SER A 494 -2.46 -7.73 -8.83
CA SER A 494 -2.55 -6.64 -7.84
C SER A 494 -2.44 -5.24 -8.43
N GLY A 495 -2.65 -5.09 -9.73
CA GLY A 495 -2.71 -3.80 -10.40
C GLY A 495 -1.62 -3.59 -11.44
N ILE A 496 -1.74 -2.48 -12.16
CA ILE A 496 -0.89 -2.06 -13.26
C ILE A 496 -0.32 -0.68 -12.94
N GLY A 497 0.97 -0.50 -13.13
CA GLY A 497 1.65 0.74 -12.80
C GLY A 497 2.01 0.83 -11.32
N HIS A 498 2.31 2.03 -10.86
CA HIS A 498 2.76 2.28 -9.49
C HIS A 498 2.40 3.70 -9.06
N VAL A 499 2.51 3.96 -7.76
CA VAL A 499 2.41 5.27 -7.11
C VAL A 499 3.61 5.52 -6.19
N HIS A 500 3.66 6.62 -5.49
CA HIS A 500 4.72 7.07 -4.58
C HIS A 500 6.03 7.42 -5.27
N ASN A 501 7.02 6.54 -5.30
CA ASN A 501 8.29 6.65 -6.06
C ASN A 501 8.99 8.01 -5.98
N THR A 502 9.26 8.50 -4.76
CA THR A 502 9.81 9.86 -4.55
C THR A 502 11.27 10.02 -4.95
N PHE A 503 11.88 9.02 -5.57
CA PHE A 503 13.16 9.13 -6.28
C PHE A 503 13.01 9.07 -7.80
N CYS A 504 11.79 9.05 -8.32
CA CYS A 504 11.50 8.93 -9.76
C CYS A 504 12.28 7.79 -10.44
N LEU A 505 12.43 6.66 -9.77
CA LEU A 505 13.10 5.50 -10.34
C LEU A 505 12.29 4.92 -11.48
N LYS A 506 12.97 4.50 -12.56
CA LYS A 506 12.38 3.75 -13.67
C LYS A 506 13.07 2.40 -13.83
N ASN A 507 12.54 1.56 -14.70
CA ASN A 507 13.10 0.25 -15.00
C ASN A 507 13.24 -0.68 -13.78
N PHE A 508 12.45 -0.46 -12.75
CA PHE A 508 12.45 -1.28 -11.54
C PHE A 508 11.55 -2.52 -11.69
N GLU A 509 11.89 -3.54 -10.93
CA GLU A 509 11.08 -4.76 -10.82
C GLU A 509 10.34 -4.83 -9.48
N LYS A 510 11.07 -4.61 -8.38
CA LYS A 510 10.51 -4.73 -7.03
C LYS A 510 11.26 -3.92 -5.99
N THR A 511 10.60 -3.73 -4.87
CA THR A 511 11.22 -3.19 -3.65
C THR A 511 11.55 -4.33 -2.69
N VAL A 512 12.74 -4.31 -2.09
CA VAL A 512 13.15 -5.27 -1.06
C VAL A 512 13.41 -4.54 0.25
N LEU A 513 12.61 -4.87 1.29
CA LEU A 513 12.79 -4.37 2.65
C LEU A 513 13.41 -5.48 3.51
N ARG A 514 14.46 -5.16 4.26
CA ARG A 514 15.09 -6.08 5.22
C ARG A 514 15.07 -5.49 6.62
N GLY A 515 14.86 -6.35 7.61
CA GLY A 515 14.90 -5.96 9.01
C GLY A 515 15.24 -7.12 9.93
N PRO A 516 15.50 -6.85 11.21
CA PRO A 516 15.87 -7.88 12.17
C PRO A 516 14.67 -8.77 12.53
N LEU A 517 14.92 -10.03 12.90
CA LEU A 517 13.92 -10.95 13.45
C LEU A 517 13.24 -10.42 14.72
N CYS A 518 13.98 -9.61 15.50
CA CYS A 518 13.47 -8.96 16.71
C CYS A 518 13.74 -7.46 16.62
N SER A 519 12.71 -6.68 16.34
CA SER A 519 12.81 -5.22 16.29
C SER A 519 12.88 -4.59 17.68
N GLN A 520 13.76 -3.61 17.86
CA GLN A 520 13.87 -2.81 19.08
C GLN A 520 14.08 -1.32 18.71
N PRO A 521 13.27 -0.40 19.24
CA PRO A 521 12.09 -0.61 20.11
C PRO A 521 11.00 -1.44 19.46
N LYS A 522 9.99 -1.87 20.24
CA LYS A 522 8.83 -2.61 19.73
C LYS A 522 8.15 -1.83 18.60
N PRO A 523 7.85 -2.47 17.47
CA PRO A 523 7.16 -1.81 16.36
C PRO A 523 5.83 -1.18 16.78
N VAL A 524 5.59 0.05 16.35
CA VAL A 524 4.40 0.83 16.70
C VAL A 524 3.10 0.22 16.17
N TRP A 525 3.16 -0.63 15.17
CA TRP A 525 2.01 -1.34 14.60
C TRP A 525 1.66 -2.64 15.35
N PHE A 526 2.43 -3.03 16.39
CA PHE A 526 2.05 -4.15 17.24
C PHE A 526 0.88 -3.77 18.13
N HIS A 527 -0.16 -4.60 18.19
CA HIS A 527 -1.31 -4.35 19.06
C HIS A 527 -0.91 -4.17 20.55
N SER A 528 0.16 -4.85 20.97
CA SER A 528 0.70 -4.78 22.32
C SER A 528 1.47 -3.48 22.63
N HIS A 529 1.62 -2.54 21.66
CA HIS A 529 2.33 -1.28 21.85
C HIS A 529 1.47 -0.26 22.60
N LYS A 530 1.71 -0.09 23.90
CA LYS A 530 0.86 0.69 24.81
C LYS A 530 0.80 2.20 24.52
N THR A 531 1.83 2.75 23.89
CA THR A 531 1.98 4.18 23.60
C THR A 531 1.98 4.48 22.09
N ALA A 532 1.36 3.62 21.29
CA ALA A 532 1.35 3.74 19.83
C ALA A 532 0.79 5.08 19.33
N THR A 533 -0.31 5.56 19.91
CA THR A 533 -0.92 6.85 19.56
C THR A 533 0.02 8.02 19.84
N GLN A 534 0.72 8.00 20.99
CA GLN A 534 1.69 9.02 21.36
C GLN A 534 2.90 9.03 20.41
N VAL A 535 3.34 7.84 19.97
CA VAL A 535 4.38 7.72 18.95
C VAL A 535 3.90 8.32 17.64
N GLY A 536 2.68 7.98 17.19
CA GLY A 536 2.08 8.51 15.95
C GLY A 536 2.02 10.04 15.94
N TRP A 537 1.50 10.65 17.00
CA TRP A 537 1.45 12.12 17.14
C TRP A 537 2.84 12.76 17.25
N SER A 538 3.80 12.10 17.90
CA SER A 538 5.17 12.62 17.98
C SER A 538 5.86 12.57 16.64
N LEU A 539 5.60 11.52 15.85
CA LEU A 539 6.11 11.35 14.50
C LEU A 539 5.53 12.40 13.54
N LEU A 540 4.21 12.62 13.57
CA LEU A 540 3.56 13.69 12.80
C LEU A 540 4.20 15.06 13.09
N LYS A 541 4.39 15.39 14.38
CA LYS A 541 5.05 16.64 14.77
C LYS A 541 6.49 16.72 14.29
N LEU A 542 7.22 15.61 14.27
CA LEU A 542 8.59 15.58 13.74
C LEU A 542 8.61 15.81 12.22
N TYR A 543 7.67 15.23 11.47
CA TYR A 543 7.56 15.46 10.02
C TYR A 543 7.10 16.89 9.68
N ASP A 544 6.26 17.49 10.53
CA ASP A 544 5.84 18.90 10.38
C ASP A 544 7.03 19.86 10.49
N LYS A 545 7.71 19.82 11.62
CA LYS A 545 8.86 20.68 11.91
C LYS A 545 10.01 19.82 12.41
N PRO A 546 10.88 19.31 11.53
CA PRO A 546 12.01 18.48 11.91
C PRO A 546 12.93 19.21 12.91
N SER A 547 13.08 18.65 14.13
CA SER A 547 13.94 19.20 15.17
C SER A 547 14.47 18.10 16.08
N ILE A 548 15.75 18.18 16.43
CA ILE A 548 16.39 17.26 17.38
C ILE A 548 15.70 17.31 18.73
N THR A 549 15.14 18.46 19.13
CA THR A 549 14.42 18.63 20.41
C THR A 549 13.13 17.80 20.51
N ARG A 550 12.61 17.30 19.39
CA ARG A 550 11.42 16.43 19.34
C ARG A 550 11.74 14.94 19.49
N LEU A 551 12.99 14.54 19.27
CA LEU A 551 13.41 13.14 19.37
C LEU A 551 13.28 12.54 20.78
N PRO A 552 13.65 13.22 21.87
CA PRO A 552 13.54 12.65 23.22
C PRO A 552 12.11 12.19 23.55
N ARG A 553 11.10 12.97 23.18
CA ARG A 553 9.71 12.62 23.40
C ARG A 553 9.25 11.43 22.54
N LEU A 554 9.66 11.39 21.27
CA LEU A 554 9.37 10.28 20.36
C LEU A 554 9.97 8.98 20.90
N PHE A 555 11.26 8.98 21.27
CA PHE A 555 11.94 7.80 21.81
C PHE A 555 11.39 7.37 23.18
N PHE A 556 11.05 8.33 24.04
CA PHE A 556 10.42 8.02 25.32
C PHE A 556 9.13 7.20 25.12
N HIS A 557 8.28 7.61 24.18
CA HIS A 557 7.07 6.85 23.87
C HIS A 557 7.37 5.53 23.16
N ALA A 558 8.29 5.50 22.20
CA ALA A 558 8.65 4.28 21.49
C ALA A 558 9.23 3.18 22.42
N LEU A 559 10.01 3.55 23.43
CA LEU A 559 10.62 2.61 24.39
C LEU A 559 9.63 2.09 25.44
N ARG A 560 8.47 2.71 25.61
CA ARG A 560 7.41 2.30 26.56
C ARG A 560 6.29 1.47 25.90
N GLY A 561 6.48 1.07 24.64
CA GLY A 561 5.57 0.26 23.85
C GLY A 561 5.36 -1.17 24.32
#